data_d1ec553d68eeb5e9768cf02901f87854
#
_entry.id   d1ec553d68eeb5e9768cf02901f87854
#
_cell.length_a   1.000
_cell.length_b   1.000
_cell.length_c   1.000
_cell.angle_alpha   90.00
_cell.angle_beta   90.00
_cell.angle_gamma   90.00
#
_symmetry.space_group_name_H-M   'P 1'
#
loop_
_entity.id
_entity.type
_entity.pdbx_description
1 polymer ?
#
loop_
_entity_poly.entity_id
_entity_poly.type
_entity_poly.pdbx_seq_one_letter_code
_entity_poly.pdbx_strand_id
1 'polypeptide(L)'
;MQRVTVTLDDELMDELDRIIAARGYQNRSEAIRDLARAGIQQAAQEAGANGECVAALVYVYDHAARELSKRLVQSFHGHHEMSLATLHVHLDNDSCMEVTVLKGGARDVQHFADHIIAERGVRHGRVVMIPAEPANTPGHERMFHRHA
;
A
#
# COMPACT_ATOMS: atom_id res chain seq x y z
N MET A 1 19.57 -9.40 -15.40
CA MET A 1 18.36 -9.05 -16.18
C MET A 1 18.05 -10.19 -17.15
N GLN A 2 16.79 -10.61 -17.22
CA GLN A 2 16.36 -11.70 -18.12
C GLN A 2 15.41 -11.16 -19.18
N ARG A 3 15.47 -11.72 -20.35
CA ARG A 3 14.54 -11.44 -21.44
C ARG A 3 13.55 -12.59 -21.57
N VAL A 4 12.27 -12.29 -21.55
CA VAL A 4 11.17 -13.25 -21.66
C VAL A 4 10.30 -12.87 -22.86
N THR A 5 9.91 -13.86 -23.65
CA THR A 5 8.96 -13.68 -24.76
C THR A 5 7.65 -14.37 -24.39
N VAL A 6 6.54 -13.64 -24.50
CA VAL A 6 5.20 -14.12 -24.19
C VAL A 6 4.29 -13.89 -25.38
N THR A 7 3.46 -14.88 -25.72
CA THR A 7 2.40 -14.72 -26.69
C THR A 7 1.11 -14.34 -25.99
N LEU A 8 0.47 -13.28 -26.43
CA LEU A 8 -0.82 -12.81 -25.94
C LEU A 8 -1.87 -13.02 -27.03
N ASP A 9 -3.11 -13.33 -26.63
CA ASP A 9 -4.22 -13.33 -27.57
C ASP A 9 -4.62 -11.90 -27.98
N ASP A 10 -5.39 -11.79 -29.05
CA ASP A 10 -5.74 -10.49 -29.63
C ASP A 10 -6.61 -9.65 -28.67
N GLU A 11 -7.49 -10.28 -27.91
CA GLU A 11 -8.38 -9.60 -26.95
C GLU A 11 -7.55 -8.95 -25.83
N LEU A 12 -6.62 -9.69 -25.24
CA LEU A 12 -5.74 -9.17 -24.19
C LEU A 12 -4.80 -8.08 -24.73
N MET A 13 -4.36 -8.20 -25.98
CA MET A 13 -3.56 -7.16 -26.63
C MET A 13 -4.34 -5.87 -26.82
N ASP A 14 -5.60 -5.94 -27.23
CA ASP A 14 -6.46 -4.78 -27.40
C ASP A 14 -6.73 -4.08 -26.07
N GLU A 15 -6.95 -4.84 -25.00
CA GLU A 15 -7.10 -4.30 -23.66
C GLU A 15 -5.82 -3.61 -23.16
N LEU A 16 -4.67 -4.23 -23.39
CA LEU A 16 -3.37 -3.67 -23.04
C LEU A 16 -3.13 -2.34 -23.76
N ASP A 17 -3.41 -2.28 -25.06
CA ASP A 17 -3.26 -1.06 -25.84
C ASP A 17 -4.20 0.07 -25.36
N ARG A 18 -5.41 -0.26 -24.91
CA ARG A 18 -6.32 0.71 -24.26
C ARG A 18 -5.75 1.26 -22.97
N ILE A 19 -5.16 0.40 -22.13
CA ILE A 19 -4.52 0.81 -20.88
C ILE A 19 -3.29 1.70 -21.15
N ILE A 20 -2.49 1.34 -22.14
CA ILE A 20 -1.31 2.11 -22.56
C ILE A 20 -1.74 3.52 -22.96
N ALA A 21 -2.75 3.65 -23.79
CA ALA A 21 -3.27 4.95 -24.22
C ALA A 21 -3.86 5.76 -23.04
N ALA A 22 -4.65 5.12 -22.17
CA ALA A 22 -5.32 5.77 -21.06
C ALA A 22 -4.36 6.25 -19.95
N ARG A 23 -3.29 5.50 -19.68
CA ARG A 23 -2.31 5.81 -18.63
C ARG A 23 -1.05 6.52 -19.13
N GLY A 24 -0.90 6.69 -20.42
CA GLY A 24 0.22 7.42 -21.02
C GLY A 24 1.55 6.66 -20.98
N TYR A 25 1.54 5.32 -20.99
CA TYR A 25 2.77 4.54 -21.12
C TYR A 25 3.43 4.79 -22.45
N GLN A 26 4.76 4.88 -22.48
CA GLN A 26 5.51 5.15 -23.70
C GLN A 26 5.60 3.93 -24.65
N ASN A 27 5.54 2.72 -24.07
CA ASN A 27 5.63 1.48 -24.84
C ASN A 27 4.97 0.31 -24.08
N ARG A 28 4.72 -0.78 -24.82
CA ARG A 28 4.11 -2.00 -24.29
C ARG A 28 4.95 -2.66 -23.20
N SER A 29 6.27 -2.64 -23.34
CA SER A 29 7.17 -3.27 -22.36
C SER A 29 7.09 -2.61 -20.98
N GLU A 30 6.97 -1.29 -20.94
CA GLU A 30 6.79 -0.53 -19.70
C GLU A 30 5.45 -0.87 -19.03
N ALA A 31 4.37 -0.86 -19.81
CA ALA A 31 3.04 -1.21 -19.33
C ALA A 31 2.98 -2.65 -18.78
N ILE A 32 3.55 -3.61 -19.51
CA ILE A 32 3.57 -5.02 -19.09
C ILE A 32 4.36 -5.20 -17.79
N ARG A 33 5.51 -4.55 -17.63
CA ARG A 33 6.29 -4.62 -16.39
C ARG A 33 5.51 -4.08 -15.21
N ASP A 34 4.83 -2.96 -15.39
CA ASP A 34 4.07 -2.31 -14.34
C ASP A 34 2.84 -3.13 -13.93
N LEU A 35 2.08 -3.61 -14.90
CA LEU A 35 0.95 -4.51 -14.67
C LEU A 35 1.37 -5.84 -14.04
N ALA A 36 2.51 -6.40 -14.44
CA ALA A 36 3.04 -7.61 -13.82
C ALA A 36 3.40 -7.38 -12.36
N ARG A 37 4.03 -6.26 -12.01
CA ARG A 37 4.32 -5.91 -10.61
C ARG A 37 3.02 -5.77 -9.80
N ALA A 38 2.03 -5.07 -10.34
CA ALA A 38 0.74 -4.93 -9.68
C ALA A 38 0.05 -6.28 -9.46
N GLY A 39 0.06 -7.16 -10.45
CA GLY A 39 -0.50 -8.52 -10.34
C GLY A 39 0.22 -9.39 -9.31
N ILE A 40 1.54 -9.31 -9.24
CA ILE A 40 2.33 -10.02 -8.23
C ILE A 40 2.01 -9.51 -6.82
N GLN A 41 1.90 -8.21 -6.64
CA GLN A 41 1.51 -7.62 -5.36
C GLN A 41 0.11 -8.06 -4.92
N GLN A 42 -0.85 -8.06 -5.85
CA GLN A 42 -2.20 -8.53 -5.57
C GLN A 42 -2.22 -10.02 -5.19
N ALA A 43 -1.52 -10.86 -5.93
CA ALA A 43 -1.41 -12.28 -5.63
C ALA A 43 -0.77 -12.54 -4.25
N ALA A 44 0.23 -11.75 -3.87
CA ALA A 44 0.85 -11.84 -2.56
C ALA A 44 -0.11 -11.45 -1.42
N GLN A 45 -0.95 -10.43 -1.63
CA GLN A 45 -1.99 -10.04 -0.69
C GLN A 45 -3.06 -11.13 -0.53
N GLU A 46 -3.56 -11.68 -1.64
CA GLU A 46 -4.56 -12.74 -1.66
C GLU A 46 -4.05 -14.04 -1.00
N ALA A 47 -2.78 -14.35 -1.16
CA ALA A 47 -2.16 -15.52 -0.53
C ALA A 47 -2.02 -15.38 1.00
N GLY A 48 -2.40 -14.25 1.58
CA GLY A 48 -2.28 -13.97 3.01
C GLY A 48 -0.83 -13.96 3.46
N ALA A 49 0.02 -13.28 2.72
CA ALA A 49 1.45 -13.17 3.00
C ALA A 49 1.69 -12.83 4.47
N ASN A 50 2.35 -13.74 5.21
CA ASN A 50 2.73 -13.58 6.61
C ASN A 50 3.99 -12.72 6.76
N GLY A 51 4.11 -11.65 5.98
CA GLY A 51 5.28 -10.79 5.96
C GLY A 51 5.01 -9.44 6.61
N GLU A 52 6.08 -8.71 6.84
CA GLU A 52 6.01 -7.29 7.18
C GLU A 52 5.56 -6.46 5.98
N CYS A 53 4.79 -5.42 6.23
CA CYS A 53 4.38 -4.47 5.21
C CYS A 53 4.46 -3.03 5.69
N VAL A 54 4.51 -2.12 4.74
CA VAL A 54 4.22 -0.70 4.93
C VAL A 54 2.93 -0.40 4.19
N ALA A 55 2.03 0.33 4.79
CA ALA A 55 0.74 0.63 4.19
C ALA A 55 0.37 2.10 4.32
N ALA A 56 -0.42 2.58 3.38
CA ALA A 56 -1.12 3.85 3.48
C ALA A 56 -2.61 3.58 3.65
N LEU A 57 -3.16 3.97 4.78
CA LEU A 57 -4.57 3.96 5.06
C LEU A 57 -5.13 5.34 4.81
N VAL A 58 -6.06 5.45 3.87
CA VAL A 58 -6.71 6.71 3.49
C VAL A 58 -8.20 6.60 3.74
N TYR A 59 -8.77 7.56 4.42
CA TYR A 59 -10.21 7.61 4.65
C TYR A 59 -10.71 9.05 4.82
N VAL A 60 -11.99 9.22 4.55
CA VAL A 60 -12.72 10.48 4.73
C VAL A 60 -13.75 10.30 5.82
N TYR A 61 -13.88 11.26 6.70
CA TYR A 61 -14.87 11.25 7.75
C TYR A 61 -15.46 12.64 8.01
N ASP A 62 -16.61 12.67 8.65
CA ASP A 62 -17.28 13.91 9.04
C ASP A 62 -16.60 14.50 10.29
N HIS A 63 -16.08 15.71 10.15
CA HIS A 63 -15.43 16.45 11.23
C HIS A 63 -16.38 16.81 12.38
N ALA A 64 -17.66 17.00 12.11
CA ALA A 64 -18.66 17.33 13.13
C ALA A 64 -19.04 16.12 14.01
N ALA A 65 -18.70 14.91 13.60
CA ALA A 65 -18.93 13.70 14.39
C ALA A 65 -17.91 13.57 15.52
N ARG A 66 -18.08 14.27 16.63
CA ARG A 66 -17.16 14.30 17.77
C ARG A 66 -16.79 12.92 18.32
N GLU A 67 -17.78 12.05 18.40
CA GLU A 67 -17.57 10.67 18.87
C GLU A 67 -16.65 9.86 17.95
N LEU A 68 -16.73 10.09 16.64
CA LEU A 68 -15.88 9.42 15.67
C LEU A 68 -14.42 9.81 15.84
N SER A 69 -14.11 11.11 15.90
CA SER A 69 -12.73 11.59 16.09
C SER A 69 -12.11 10.99 17.36
N LYS A 70 -12.87 10.91 18.44
CA LYS A 70 -12.43 10.32 19.69
C LYS A 70 -12.15 8.81 19.57
N ARG A 71 -13.05 8.07 18.90
CA ARG A 71 -12.86 6.63 18.66
C ARG A 71 -11.64 6.36 17.77
N LEU A 72 -11.42 7.17 16.73
CA LEU A 72 -10.25 7.05 15.86
C LEU A 72 -8.96 7.28 16.66
N VAL A 73 -8.89 8.34 17.44
CA VAL A 73 -7.74 8.61 18.32
C VAL A 73 -7.46 7.43 19.26
N GLN A 74 -8.48 6.87 19.87
CA GLN A 74 -8.34 5.71 20.76
C GLN A 74 -7.84 4.48 20.02
N SER A 75 -8.34 4.21 18.83
CA SER A 75 -7.88 3.08 17.99
C SER A 75 -6.42 3.22 17.60
N PHE A 76 -5.99 4.41 17.18
CA PHE A 76 -4.58 4.68 16.89
C PHE A 76 -3.69 4.63 18.12
N HIS A 77 -4.18 5.10 19.24
CA HIS A 77 -3.42 5.04 20.50
C HIS A 77 -3.17 3.60 20.97
N GLY A 78 -4.14 2.72 20.79
CA GLY A 78 -3.99 1.29 21.08
C GLY A 78 -3.02 0.55 20.12
N HIS A 79 -2.68 1.15 19.00
CA HIS A 79 -1.81 0.58 17.95
C HIS A 79 -0.65 1.53 17.59
N HIS A 80 -0.15 2.27 18.55
CA HIS A 80 0.87 3.30 18.34
C HIS A 80 2.17 2.77 17.72
N GLU A 81 2.51 1.50 17.96
CA GLU A 81 3.68 0.86 17.36
C GLU A 81 3.53 0.63 15.86
N MET A 82 2.30 0.51 15.39
CA MET A 82 1.98 0.28 13.98
C MET A 82 1.89 1.60 13.19
N SER A 83 1.39 2.66 13.80
CA SER A 83 1.22 3.96 13.16
C SER A 83 2.49 4.78 13.22
N LEU A 84 3.07 5.09 12.05
CA LEU A 84 4.30 5.87 11.93
C LEU A 84 4.05 7.37 11.82
N ALA A 85 3.04 7.76 11.06
CA ALA A 85 2.71 9.15 10.78
C ALA A 85 1.26 9.27 10.30
N THR A 86 0.65 10.41 10.56
CA THR A 86 -0.69 10.74 10.07
C THR A 86 -0.69 12.14 9.49
N LEU A 87 -1.23 12.27 8.28
CA LEU A 87 -1.53 13.55 7.64
C LEU A 87 -3.03 13.79 7.72
N HIS A 88 -3.41 14.93 8.29
CA HIS A 88 -4.79 15.37 8.42
C HIS A 88 -5.06 16.53 7.47
N VAL A 89 -6.06 16.40 6.62
CA VAL A 89 -6.43 17.41 5.63
C VAL A 89 -7.90 17.78 5.77
N HIS A 90 -8.18 19.06 5.92
CA HIS A 90 -9.54 19.59 5.82
C HIS A 90 -9.93 19.69 4.34
N LEU A 91 -11.00 18.99 3.95
CA LEU A 91 -11.50 19.04 2.57
C LEU A 91 -12.51 20.18 2.38
N ASP A 92 -13.38 20.33 3.35
CA ASP A 92 -14.40 21.38 3.43
C ASP A 92 -14.78 21.62 4.90
N ASN A 93 -15.89 22.33 5.15
CA ASN A 93 -16.31 22.65 6.50
C ASN A 93 -16.69 21.42 7.35
N ASP A 94 -17.09 20.33 6.71
CA ASP A 94 -17.67 19.17 7.37
C ASP A 94 -16.85 17.89 7.18
N SER A 95 -15.93 17.87 6.22
CA SER A 95 -15.20 16.66 5.83
C SER A 95 -13.69 16.81 6.00
N CYS A 96 -13.09 15.78 6.56
CA CYS A 96 -11.65 15.62 6.69
C CYS A 96 -11.19 14.34 6.00
N MET A 97 -9.99 14.39 5.45
CA MET A 97 -9.27 13.21 4.97
C MET A 97 -8.06 12.98 5.85
N GLU A 98 -7.85 11.75 6.25
CA GLU A 98 -6.61 11.33 6.89
C GLU A 98 -5.87 10.33 6.04
N VAL A 99 -4.55 10.47 6.03
CA VAL A 99 -3.62 9.51 5.44
C VAL A 99 -2.68 9.07 6.55
N THR A 100 -2.74 7.80 6.91
CA THR A 100 -1.89 7.23 7.95
C THR A 100 -0.94 6.22 7.37
N VAL A 101 0.34 6.38 7.65
CA VAL A 101 1.37 5.40 7.30
C VAL A 101 1.45 4.36 8.40
N LEU A 102 1.22 3.11 8.04
CA LEU A 102 1.26 1.95 8.93
C LEU A 102 2.43 1.05 8.57
N LYS A 103 3.00 0.39 9.57
CA LYS A 103 4.04 -0.63 9.40
C LYS A 103 3.82 -1.75 10.39
N GLY A 104 3.97 -2.97 9.94
CA GLY A 104 3.83 -4.15 10.78
C GLY A 104 3.54 -5.40 9.98
N GLY A 105 3.15 -6.46 10.66
CA GLY A 105 2.69 -7.69 10.01
C GLY A 105 1.49 -7.44 9.11
N ALA A 106 1.50 -7.97 7.90
CA ALA A 106 0.48 -7.70 6.89
C ALA A 106 -0.94 -8.01 7.39
N ARG A 107 -1.12 -9.08 8.15
CA ARG A 107 -2.43 -9.43 8.74
C ARG A 107 -2.89 -8.44 9.78
N ASP A 108 -2.01 -7.98 10.63
CA ASP A 108 -2.34 -7.02 11.69
C ASP A 108 -2.66 -5.66 11.10
N VAL A 109 -1.90 -5.23 10.11
CA VAL A 109 -2.14 -3.98 9.36
C VAL A 109 -3.48 -4.03 8.63
N GLN A 110 -3.78 -5.13 7.94
CA GLN A 110 -5.06 -5.31 7.25
C GLN A 110 -6.23 -5.29 8.23
N HIS A 111 -6.11 -6.04 9.33
CA HIS A 111 -7.15 -6.08 10.36
C HIS A 111 -7.41 -4.71 10.97
N PHE A 112 -6.36 -3.97 11.28
CA PHE A 112 -6.48 -2.60 11.80
C PHE A 112 -7.12 -1.65 10.77
N ALA A 113 -6.67 -1.71 9.51
CA ALA A 113 -7.24 -0.90 8.44
C ALA A 113 -8.74 -1.19 8.23
N ASP A 114 -9.13 -2.46 8.22
CA ASP A 114 -10.52 -2.87 8.09
C ASP A 114 -11.37 -2.36 9.26
N HIS A 115 -10.82 -2.37 10.47
CA HIS A 115 -11.49 -1.83 11.65
C HIS A 115 -11.75 -0.32 11.52
N ILE A 116 -10.77 0.45 11.06
CA ILE A 116 -10.93 1.89 10.85
C ILE A 116 -11.92 2.19 9.71
N ILE A 117 -11.81 1.48 8.60
CA ILE A 117 -12.70 1.65 7.44
C ILE A 117 -14.16 1.32 7.78
N ALA A 118 -14.37 0.34 8.65
CA ALA A 118 -15.70 -0.07 9.10
C ALA A 118 -16.31 0.85 10.18
N GLU A 119 -15.54 1.80 10.71
CA GLU A 119 -16.06 2.74 11.71
C GLU A 119 -17.23 3.55 11.17
N ARG A 120 -18.29 3.66 11.96
CA ARG A 120 -19.46 4.45 11.61
C ARG A 120 -19.10 5.92 11.44
N GLY A 121 -19.36 6.46 10.26
CA GLY A 121 -19.03 7.84 9.89
C GLY A 121 -17.76 7.96 9.03
N VAL A 122 -16.99 6.89 8.90
CA VAL A 122 -15.90 6.80 7.92
C VAL A 122 -16.49 6.49 6.54
N ARG A 123 -16.05 7.24 5.55
CA ARG A 123 -16.46 7.11 4.15
C ARG A 123 -15.24 6.92 3.28
N HIS A 124 -15.39 6.17 2.20
CA HIS A 124 -14.37 6.04 1.17
C HIS A 124 -12.99 5.56 1.67
N GLY A 125 -12.98 4.70 2.67
CA GLY A 125 -11.73 4.14 3.19
C GLY A 125 -11.05 3.21 2.18
N ARG A 126 -9.72 3.33 2.07
CA ARG A 126 -8.86 2.47 1.25
C ARG A 126 -7.55 2.22 1.99
N VAL A 127 -7.02 1.03 1.82
CA VAL A 127 -5.67 0.69 2.26
C VAL A 127 -4.84 0.21 1.08
N VAL A 128 -3.65 0.76 0.95
CA VAL A 128 -2.65 0.31 -0.01
C VAL A 128 -1.52 -0.33 0.78
N MET A 129 -1.30 -1.62 0.59
CA MET A 129 -0.27 -2.39 1.28
C MET A 129 0.88 -2.66 0.34
N ILE A 130 2.08 -2.37 0.80
CA ILE A 130 3.32 -2.61 0.07
C ILE A 130 4.14 -3.58 0.91
N PRO A 131 4.53 -4.75 0.38
CA PRO A 131 5.41 -5.65 1.10
C PRO A 131 6.69 -4.91 1.50
N ALA A 132 7.03 -4.95 2.79
CA ALA A 132 8.34 -4.51 3.23
C ALA A 132 9.34 -5.57 2.80
N GLU A 133 10.38 -5.18 2.10
CA GLU A 133 11.48 -6.10 1.83
C GLU A 133 12.01 -6.60 3.18
N PRO A 134 12.25 -7.90 3.33
CA PRO A 134 12.89 -8.38 4.53
C PRO A 134 14.21 -7.64 4.70
N ALA A 135 14.43 -7.09 5.88
CA ALA A 135 15.72 -6.52 6.25
C ALA A 135 16.74 -7.67 6.31
N ASN A 136 17.11 -8.17 5.15
CA ASN A 136 18.07 -9.25 5.03
C ASN A 136 18.90 -9.08 3.77
N THR A 137 19.83 -8.16 3.86
CA THR A 137 21.08 -8.35 3.18
C THR A 137 22.06 -8.77 4.26
N PRO A 138 22.48 -10.05 4.31
CA PRO A 138 23.60 -10.45 5.15
C PRO A 138 24.78 -9.60 4.71
N GLY A 139 25.43 -8.99 5.68
CA GLY A 139 26.48 -8.03 5.48
C GLY A 139 27.49 -8.43 4.43
N HIS A 140 27.77 -7.52 3.55
CA HIS A 140 29.09 -7.40 3.00
C HIS A 140 30.00 -7.11 4.20
N GLU A 141 30.52 -8.13 4.82
CA GLU A 141 31.75 -8.05 5.60
C GLU A 141 32.81 -7.48 4.66
N ARG A 142 33.03 -6.18 4.77
CA ARG A 142 34.23 -5.55 4.21
C ARG A 142 35.39 -6.11 5.00
N MET A 143 36.02 -7.14 4.47
CA MET A 143 37.35 -7.54 4.88
C MET A 143 38.28 -6.33 4.70
N PHE A 144 38.53 -5.65 5.79
CA PHE A 144 39.67 -4.75 5.89
C PHE A 144 40.92 -5.64 5.94
N HIS A 145 41.54 -5.82 4.79
CA HIS A 145 42.93 -6.27 4.77
C HIS A 145 43.78 -5.13 5.35
N ARG A 146 44.17 -5.31 6.59
CA ARG A 146 45.32 -4.61 7.15
C ARG A 146 46.55 -5.15 6.44
N HIS A 147 47.18 -4.37 5.64
CA HIS A 147 48.59 -4.56 5.32
C HIS A 147 49.43 -3.94 6.45
N ALA A 148 50.16 -4.81 7.10
CA ALA A 148 51.28 -4.43 7.96
C ALA A 148 52.47 -4.02 7.08
#